data_c96e8e88c6eda0b94603e4a20b2e5899
#
_entry.id   c96e8e88c6eda0b94603e4a20b2e5899
#
_cell.length_a   1.000
_cell.length_b   1.000
_cell.length_c   1.000
_cell.angle_alpha   90.00
_cell.angle_beta   90.00
_cell.angle_gamma   90.00
#
_symmetry.space_group_name_H-M   'P 1'
#
loop_
_entity.id
_entity.type
_entity.pdbx_description
1 polymer ?
#
loop_
_entity_poly.entity_id
_entity_poly.type
_entity_poly.pdbx_seq_one_letter_code
_entity_poly.pdbx_strand_id
1 'polypeptide(L)'
;MKFAETRIANRLVKDIGRIYDKAKRNPINFTDRETATIGGTQTDNVLFLEDFRDLIPHINVIKGLIEGEIGTELAWQWVHFVEYDKGGHQELHNHQDCEEISFILYLNDCKGGMTAFTYADKVTHWKEVPPKRGRMVFFSSGINHYALPALSKKKIMVGGLKRPEL
;
A
#
# COMPACT_ATOMS: atom_id res chain seq x y z
N MET A 1 -10.10 -8.96 12.52
CA MET A 1 -10.53 -8.53 11.17
C MET A 1 -9.56 -9.11 10.16
N LYS A 2 -10.06 -9.48 8.99
CA LYS A 2 -9.17 -10.03 7.94
C LYS A 2 -8.98 -9.07 6.75
N PHE A 3 -10.02 -8.35 6.37
CA PHE A 3 -10.01 -7.47 5.20
C PHE A 3 -11.10 -6.41 5.29
N ALA A 4 -10.78 -5.18 4.87
CA ALA A 4 -11.75 -4.10 4.70
C ALA A 4 -11.39 -3.23 3.49
N GLU A 5 -12.41 -2.66 2.88
CA GLU A 5 -12.30 -1.73 1.76
C GLU A 5 -13.08 -0.46 2.10
N THR A 6 -12.49 0.70 1.83
CA THR A 6 -13.12 1.99 2.07
C THR A 6 -12.70 3.02 1.02
N ARG A 7 -13.31 4.18 1.06
CA ARG A 7 -12.91 5.33 0.25
C ARG A 7 -12.39 6.44 1.13
N ILE A 8 -11.25 6.99 0.72
CA ILE A 8 -10.63 8.14 1.36
C ILE A 8 -11.18 9.44 0.75
N ALA A 9 -11.41 10.46 1.59
CA ALA A 9 -11.89 11.75 1.15
C ALA A 9 -10.99 12.34 0.04
N ASN A 10 -11.61 12.90 -0.99
CA ASN A 10 -10.89 13.38 -2.17
C ASN A 10 -9.82 14.42 -1.84
N ARG A 11 -10.07 15.30 -0.86
CA ARG A 11 -9.10 16.30 -0.40
C ARG A 11 -7.84 15.63 0.16
N LEU A 12 -8.00 14.60 0.99
CA LEU A 12 -6.88 13.86 1.58
C LEU A 12 -6.06 13.15 0.50
N VAL A 13 -6.72 12.51 -0.46
CA VAL A 13 -6.03 11.86 -1.59
C VAL A 13 -5.25 12.88 -2.43
N LYS A 14 -5.81 14.07 -2.64
CA LYS A 14 -5.17 15.16 -3.37
C LYS A 14 -3.91 15.65 -2.65
N ASP A 15 -3.98 15.85 -1.34
CA ASP A 15 -2.86 16.32 -0.53
C ASP A 15 -1.72 15.28 -0.49
N ILE A 16 -2.06 14.00 -0.31
CA ILE A 16 -1.10 12.90 -0.40
C ILE A 16 -0.49 12.82 -1.81
N GLY A 17 -1.28 12.97 -2.85
CA GLY A 17 -0.82 12.96 -4.24
C GLY A 17 0.19 14.07 -4.55
N ARG A 18 0.03 15.25 -3.98
CA ARG A 18 1.01 16.34 -4.12
C ARG A 18 2.36 16.01 -3.50
N ILE A 19 2.34 15.34 -2.34
CA ILE A 19 3.56 14.87 -1.69
C ILE A 19 4.20 13.76 -2.51
N TYR A 20 3.39 12.82 -3.01
CA TYR A 20 3.84 11.77 -3.91
C TYR A 20 4.57 12.32 -5.14
N ASP A 21 4.03 13.35 -5.79
CA ASP A 21 4.60 13.92 -7.01
C ASP A 21 5.97 14.58 -6.79
N LYS A 22 6.25 15.05 -5.58
CA LYS A 22 7.54 15.64 -5.18
C LYS A 22 8.54 14.60 -4.67
N ALA A 23 8.10 13.39 -4.35
CA ALA A 23 8.93 12.37 -3.76
C ALA A 23 9.95 11.80 -4.76
N LYS A 24 11.21 11.71 -4.34
CA LYS A 24 12.21 10.95 -5.08
C LYS A 24 11.95 9.46 -4.90
N ARG A 25 11.82 8.77 -6.00
CA ARG A 25 11.66 7.32 -6.06
C ARG A 25 12.86 6.70 -6.75
N ASN A 26 13.40 5.67 -6.15
CA ASN A 26 14.51 4.93 -6.73
C ASN A 26 13.97 3.79 -7.59
N PRO A 27 14.62 3.46 -8.72
CA PRO A 27 14.30 2.26 -9.46
C PRO A 27 14.40 1.04 -8.54
N ILE A 28 13.41 0.16 -8.63
CA ILE A 28 13.45 -1.09 -7.89
C ILE A 28 14.39 -2.03 -8.64
N ASN A 29 15.50 -2.39 -8.01
CA ASN A 29 16.43 -3.33 -8.58
C ASN A 29 15.82 -4.74 -8.58
N PHE A 30 15.76 -5.36 -9.74
CA PHE A 30 15.28 -6.74 -9.90
C PHE A 30 16.06 -7.78 -9.08
N THR A 31 17.24 -7.40 -8.62
CA THR A 31 18.09 -8.23 -7.76
C THR A 31 17.77 -8.08 -6.28
N ASP A 32 17.01 -7.08 -5.91
CA ASP A 32 16.63 -6.87 -4.52
C ASP A 32 15.44 -7.77 -4.18
N ARG A 33 15.76 -8.93 -3.59
CA ARG A 33 14.77 -9.95 -3.21
C ARG A 33 13.88 -9.54 -2.03
N GLU A 34 14.14 -8.39 -1.42
CA GLU A 34 13.35 -7.88 -0.31
C GLU A 34 12.03 -7.24 -0.78
N THR A 35 11.93 -6.88 -2.05
CA THR A 35 10.68 -6.34 -2.60
C THR A 35 10.04 -7.30 -3.58
N ALA A 36 8.72 -7.52 -3.43
CA ALA A 36 7.94 -8.29 -4.40
C ALA A 36 7.54 -7.46 -5.63
N THR A 37 7.89 -6.17 -5.67
CA THR A 37 7.53 -5.23 -6.74
C THR A 37 8.50 -5.32 -7.90
N ILE A 38 7.97 -5.42 -9.12
CA ILE A 38 8.73 -5.54 -10.37
C ILE A 38 8.22 -4.49 -11.36
N GLY A 39 9.13 -3.81 -12.04
CA GLY A 39 8.80 -2.85 -13.10
C GLY A 39 8.26 -1.52 -12.59
N GLY A 40 8.96 -0.90 -11.64
CA GLY A 40 8.55 0.38 -11.10
C GLY A 40 9.63 1.07 -10.27
N THR A 41 9.19 2.06 -9.51
CA THR A 41 10.01 2.82 -8.57
C THR A 41 9.38 2.85 -7.19
N GLN A 42 10.19 2.95 -6.17
CA GLN A 42 9.75 2.96 -4.77
C GLN A 42 10.57 3.97 -3.96
N THR A 43 9.94 4.62 -2.99
CA THR A 43 10.65 5.41 -1.98
C THR A 43 11.25 4.49 -0.91
N ASP A 44 12.21 5.01 -0.17
CA ASP A 44 12.55 4.47 1.14
C ASP A 44 11.36 4.61 2.10
N ASN A 45 11.46 4.04 3.30
CA ASN A 45 10.43 4.24 4.32
C ASN A 45 10.31 5.72 4.67
N VAL A 46 9.21 6.34 4.22
CA VAL A 46 9.01 7.79 4.32
C VAL A 46 8.83 8.29 5.76
N LEU A 47 8.54 7.42 6.71
CA LEU A 47 8.40 7.79 8.12
C LEU A 47 9.67 8.40 8.72
N PHE A 48 10.82 8.02 8.20
CA PHE A 48 12.13 8.42 8.72
C PHE A 48 12.82 9.50 7.86
N LEU A 49 12.17 9.94 6.78
CA LEU A 49 12.72 10.92 5.86
C LEU A 49 12.19 12.31 6.20
N GLU A 50 13.10 13.25 6.40
CA GLU A 50 12.76 14.64 6.76
C GLU A 50 11.88 15.31 5.71
N ASP A 51 12.11 15.02 4.44
CA ASP A 51 11.36 15.57 3.30
C ASP A 51 9.86 15.18 3.32
N PHE A 52 9.47 14.22 4.15
CA PHE A 52 8.10 13.73 4.26
C PHE A 52 7.38 14.11 5.55
N ARG A 53 7.90 15.07 6.31
CA ARG A 53 7.23 15.53 7.54
C ARG A 53 5.80 16.00 7.29
N ASP A 54 5.55 16.62 6.15
CA ASP A 54 4.20 17.07 5.76
C ASP A 54 3.21 15.93 5.49
N LEU A 55 3.71 14.72 5.29
CA LEU A 55 2.88 13.52 5.10
C LEU A 55 2.27 13.02 6.41
N ILE A 56 2.96 13.19 7.53
CA ILE A 56 2.58 12.61 8.82
C ILE A 56 1.15 12.97 9.25
N PRO A 57 0.70 14.23 9.20
CA PRO A 57 -0.69 14.56 9.52
C PRO A 57 -1.71 13.82 8.65
N HIS A 58 -1.42 13.62 7.38
CA HIS A 58 -2.31 12.95 6.43
C HIS A 58 -2.38 11.45 6.66
N ILE A 59 -1.26 10.78 6.87
CA ILE A 59 -1.26 9.34 7.15
C ILE A 59 -1.84 9.03 8.54
N ASN A 60 -1.75 9.94 9.49
CA ASN A 60 -2.38 9.79 10.79
C ASN A 60 -3.92 9.80 10.70
N VAL A 61 -4.50 10.50 9.72
CA VAL A 61 -5.94 10.38 9.43
C VAL A 61 -6.26 8.97 8.95
N ILE A 62 -5.46 8.41 8.05
CA ILE A 62 -5.61 7.03 7.57
C ILE A 62 -5.49 6.04 8.74
N LYS A 63 -4.46 6.20 9.57
CA LYS A 63 -4.28 5.37 10.77
C LYS A 63 -5.52 5.39 11.66
N GLY A 64 -6.06 6.58 11.94
CA GLY A 64 -7.28 6.74 12.75
C GLY A 64 -8.50 6.03 12.16
N LEU A 65 -8.66 6.03 10.82
CA LEU A 65 -9.73 5.29 10.15
C LEU A 65 -9.57 3.76 10.35
N ILE A 66 -8.35 3.26 10.22
CA ILE A 66 -8.04 1.84 10.42
C ILE A 66 -8.26 1.45 11.89
N GLU A 67 -7.77 2.25 12.83
CA GLU A 67 -7.96 2.05 14.28
C GLU A 67 -9.45 2.03 14.66
N GLY A 68 -10.24 2.93 14.09
CA GLY A 68 -11.68 2.98 14.31
C GLY A 68 -12.40 1.71 13.84
N GLU A 69 -11.99 1.13 12.73
CA GLU A 69 -12.56 -0.10 12.20
C GLU A 69 -12.11 -1.34 13.01
N ILE A 70 -10.86 -1.36 13.45
CA ILE A 70 -10.28 -2.50 14.18
C ILE A 70 -10.63 -2.45 15.66
N GLY A 71 -10.83 -1.26 16.23
CA GLY A 71 -11.11 -1.04 17.63
C GLY A 71 -9.86 -1.15 18.53
N THR A 72 -8.68 -0.87 17.99
CA THR A 72 -7.41 -0.89 18.74
C THR A 72 -6.45 0.18 18.25
N GLU A 73 -5.62 0.67 19.14
CA GLU A 73 -4.53 1.57 18.80
C GLU A 73 -3.44 0.86 18.00
N LEU A 74 -2.87 1.56 17.02
CA LEU A 74 -1.83 1.06 16.12
C LEU A 74 -0.65 2.02 16.04
N ALA A 75 0.52 1.49 15.75
CA ALA A 75 1.73 2.24 15.45
C ALA A 75 2.20 1.95 14.02
N TRP A 76 2.70 2.99 13.36
CA TRP A 76 3.33 2.85 12.04
C TRP A 76 4.61 2.02 12.12
N GLN A 77 4.76 1.08 11.18
CA GLN A 77 6.00 0.34 11.00
C GLN A 77 6.77 0.83 9.77
N TRP A 78 6.07 1.05 8.67
CA TRP A 78 6.65 1.54 7.43
C TRP A 78 5.58 2.12 6.52
N VAL A 79 6.00 3.03 5.63
CA VAL A 79 5.17 3.60 4.55
C VAL A 79 6.07 3.83 3.34
N HIS A 80 5.60 3.39 2.17
CA HIS A 80 6.26 3.65 0.89
C HIS A 80 5.28 4.24 -0.13
N PHE A 81 5.80 5.09 -1.02
CA PHE A 81 5.18 5.37 -2.30
C PHE A 81 5.74 4.44 -3.36
N VAL A 82 4.89 3.86 -4.17
CA VAL A 82 5.27 2.96 -5.26
C VAL A 82 4.60 3.41 -6.55
N GLU A 83 5.38 3.44 -7.62
CA GLU A 83 4.90 3.69 -8.97
C GLU A 83 5.23 2.48 -9.84
N TYR A 84 4.21 1.88 -10.44
CA TYR A 84 4.37 0.82 -11.42
C TYR A 84 4.29 1.42 -12.81
N ASP A 85 5.24 1.07 -13.67
CA ASP A 85 5.16 1.33 -15.11
C ASP A 85 4.22 0.32 -15.77
N LYS A 86 3.89 0.57 -17.04
CA LYS A 86 3.14 -0.41 -17.83
C LYS A 86 3.84 -1.76 -17.81
N GLY A 87 3.12 -2.81 -17.45
CA GLY A 87 3.65 -4.16 -17.25
C GLY A 87 4.18 -4.43 -15.84
N GLY A 88 4.38 -3.39 -15.03
CA GLY A 88 4.80 -3.53 -13.64
C GLY A 88 3.78 -4.28 -12.81
N HIS A 89 4.25 -5.13 -11.92
CA HIS A 89 3.43 -6.01 -11.10
C HIS A 89 4.09 -6.28 -9.74
N GLN A 90 3.40 -7.03 -8.91
CA GLN A 90 3.93 -7.49 -7.63
C GLN A 90 3.73 -8.99 -7.52
N GLU A 91 4.77 -9.70 -7.13
CA GLU A 91 4.72 -11.13 -6.93
C GLU A 91 3.94 -11.50 -5.67
N LEU A 92 3.46 -12.74 -5.62
CA LEU A 92 2.73 -13.28 -4.49
C LEU A 92 3.58 -13.24 -3.21
N HIS A 93 3.05 -12.62 -2.17
CA HIS A 93 3.70 -12.47 -0.87
C HIS A 93 2.69 -12.23 0.25
N ASN A 94 3.19 -12.18 1.46
CA ASN A 94 2.50 -11.66 2.64
C ASN A 94 3.51 -10.93 3.53
N HIS A 95 3.04 -10.34 4.62
CA HIS A 95 3.85 -9.51 5.52
C HIS A 95 3.78 -9.97 6.98
N GLN A 96 3.43 -11.22 7.23
CA GLN A 96 3.16 -11.73 8.59
C GLN A 96 4.30 -11.53 9.60
N ASP A 97 5.55 -11.39 9.11
CA ASP A 97 6.72 -11.20 9.96
C ASP A 97 7.10 -9.74 10.17
N CYS A 98 6.42 -8.81 9.49
CA CYS A 98 6.77 -7.39 9.48
C CYS A 98 5.77 -6.54 10.29
N GLU A 99 4.49 -6.70 10.04
CA GLU A 99 3.39 -5.94 10.66
C GLU A 99 2.17 -6.83 10.93
N GLU A 100 1.14 -6.27 11.56
CA GLU A 100 -0.13 -6.96 11.79
C GLU A 100 -1.19 -6.59 10.76
N ILE A 101 -1.19 -5.35 10.32
CA ILE A 101 -2.11 -4.79 9.31
C ILE A 101 -1.31 -4.17 8.20
N SER A 102 -1.64 -4.53 6.98
CA SER A 102 -1.16 -3.87 5.76
C SER A 102 -2.26 -3.02 5.14
N PHE A 103 -1.90 -1.92 4.49
CA PHE A 103 -2.86 -1.14 3.70
C PHE A 103 -2.29 -0.77 2.33
N ILE A 104 -3.21 -0.54 1.39
CA ILE A 104 -2.93 0.00 0.06
C ILE A 104 -3.91 1.13 -0.22
N LEU A 105 -3.40 2.32 -0.50
CA LEU A 105 -4.18 3.45 -1.00
C LEU A 105 -3.83 3.68 -2.47
N TYR A 106 -4.82 3.59 -3.35
CA TYR A 106 -4.64 3.88 -4.77
C TYR A 106 -4.75 5.39 -5.00
N LEU A 107 -3.71 5.98 -5.59
CA LEU A 107 -3.60 7.44 -5.80
C LEU A 107 -4.07 7.87 -7.18
N ASN A 108 -4.27 6.93 -8.11
CA ASN A 108 -4.82 7.20 -9.43
C ASN A 108 -5.69 6.04 -9.92
N ASP A 109 -6.46 6.30 -10.98
CA ASP A 109 -7.11 5.25 -11.74
C ASP A 109 -6.05 4.57 -12.63
N CYS A 110 -6.11 3.24 -12.71
CA CYS A 110 -5.21 2.47 -13.56
C CYS A 110 -6.00 1.36 -14.25
N LYS A 111 -5.68 1.14 -15.52
CA LYS A 111 -6.16 -0.04 -16.25
C LYS A 111 -5.32 -1.25 -15.88
N GLY A 112 -5.96 -2.37 -15.62
CA GLY A 112 -5.25 -3.55 -15.08
C GLY A 112 -4.71 -3.30 -13.67
N GLY A 113 -3.65 -3.97 -13.30
CA GLY A 113 -2.97 -3.74 -12.03
C GLY A 113 -3.81 -4.06 -10.79
N MET A 114 -4.83 -4.86 -10.90
CA MET A 114 -5.66 -5.29 -9.75
C MET A 114 -4.82 -5.96 -8.69
N THR A 115 -5.13 -5.69 -7.43
CA THR A 115 -4.60 -6.46 -6.31
C THR A 115 -5.49 -7.67 -6.09
N ALA A 116 -4.92 -8.86 -6.17
CA ALA A 116 -5.59 -10.12 -5.96
C ALA A 116 -5.23 -10.70 -4.59
N PHE A 117 -6.23 -11.08 -3.83
CA PHE A 117 -6.09 -11.74 -2.54
C PHE A 117 -6.45 -13.21 -2.69
N THR A 118 -5.57 -14.10 -2.25
CA THR A 118 -5.70 -15.53 -2.45
C THR A 118 -6.00 -16.27 -1.16
N TYR A 119 -6.62 -17.44 -1.31
CA TYR A 119 -6.71 -18.43 -0.24
C TYR A 119 -5.34 -19.05 0.07
N ALA A 120 -5.29 -19.92 1.05
CA ALA A 120 -4.07 -20.63 1.44
C ALA A 120 -3.45 -21.47 0.31
N ASP A 121 -4.24 -21.84 -0.71
CA ASP A 121 -3.76 -22.52 -1.93
C ASP A 121 -2.85 -21.64 -2.81
N LYS A 122 -2.83 -20.33 -2.54
CA LYS A 122 -2.05 -19.32 -3.27
C LYS A 122 -2.43 -19.17 -4.76
N VAL A 123 -3.53 -19.72 -5.17
CA VAL A 123 -4.01 -19.74 -6.57
C VAL A 123 -5.42 -19.15 -6.68
N THR A 124 -6.34 -19.62 -5.85
CA THR A 124 -7.73 -19.20 -5.89
C THR A 124 -7.89 -17.81 -5.29
N HIS A 125 -8.41 -16.87 -6.07
CA HIS A 125 -8.74 -15.54 -5.60
C HIS A 125 -10.08 -15.56 -4.86
N TRP A 126 -10.12 -14.91 -3.71
CA TRP A 126 -11.39 -14.63 -3.02
C TRP A 126 -11.78 -13.16 -3.14
N LYS A 127 -10.84 -12.27 -3.50
CA LYS A 127 -11.08 -10.85 -3.74
C LYS A 127 -10.10 -10.32 -4.77
N GLU A 128 -10.61 -9.48 -5.66
CA GLU A 128 -9.81 -8.66 -6.59
C GLU A 128 -10.21 -7.20 -6.41
N VAL A 129 -9.22 -6.32 -6.33
CA VAL A 129 -9.42 -4.89 -6.10
C VAL A 129 -8.80 -4.11 -7.27
N PRO A 130 -9.63 -3.52 -8.14
CA PRO A 130 -9.14 -2.64 -9.21
C PRO A 130 -8.58 -1.34 -8.63
N PRO A 131 -7.46 -0.83 -9.15
CA PRO A 131 -6.92 0.47 -8.78
C PRO A 131 -7.91 1.58 -9.16
N LYS A 132 -8.38 2.28 -8.16
CA LYS A 132 -9.30 3.40 -8.30
C LYS A 132 -8.85 4.51 -7.36
N ARG A 133 -8.64 5.72 -7.88
CA ARG A 133 -8.21 6.86 -7.05
C ARG A 133 -9.10 7.02 -5.82
N GLY A 134 -8.49 7.08 -4.65
CA GLY A 134 -9.17 7.21 -3.35
C GLY A 134 -9.68 5.92 -2.74
N ARG A 135 -9.61 4.78 -3.44
CA ARG A 135 -9.89 3.47 -2.86
C ARG A 135 -8.75 3.06 -1.93
N MET A 136 -9.09 2.58 -0.76
CA MET A 136 -8.14 2.01 0.19
C MET A 136 -8.60 0.62 0.63
N VAL A 137 -7.68 -0.31 0.70
CA VAL A 137 -7.87 -1.60 1.33
C VAL A 137 -6.90 -1.73 2.48
N PHE A 138 -7.33 -2.38 3.56
CA PHE A 138 -6.46 -2.77 4.65
C PHE A 138 -6.85 -4.16 5.13
N PHE A 139 -5.86 -4.93 5.51
CA PHE A 139 -6.01 -6.37 5.70
C PHE A 139 -4.96 -6.92 6.65
N SER A 140 -5.26 -8.08 7.22
CA SER A 140 -4.30 -8.80 8.06
C SER A 140 -3.05 -9.17 7.26
N SER A 141 -1.88 -8.89 7.80
CA SER A 141 -0.58 -9.01 7.12
C SER A 141 -0.26 -10.42 6.63
N GLY A 142 -0.83 -11.45 7.23
CA GLY A 142 -0.67 -12.85 6.81
C GLY A 142 -1.46 -13.26 5.56
N ILE A 143 -2.31 -12.37 5.02
CA ILE A 143 -3.07 -12.66 3.80
C ILE A 143 -2.15 -12.61 2.58
N ASN A 144 -2.13 -13.70 1.83
CA ASN A 144 -1.39 -13.77 0.56
C ASN A 144 -2.07 -12.90 -0.49
N HIS A 145 -1.28 -12.08 -1.16
CA HIS A 145 -1.76 -11.19 -2.22
C HIS A 145 -0.68 -10.92 -3.25
N TYR A 146 -1.08 -10.44 -4.41
CA TYR A 146 -0.19 -9.99 -5.47
C TYR A 146 -0.89 -8.95 -6.34
N ALA A 147 -0.14 -8.22 -7.15
CA ALA A 147 -0.68 -7.29 -8.12
C ALA A 147 -0.49 -7.81 -9.53
N LEU A 148 -1.56 -7.86 -10.29
CA LEU A 148 -1.53 -8.17 -11.72
C LEU A 148 -0.82 -7.05 -12.49
N PRO A 149 -0.26 -7.34 -13.68
CA PRO A 149 0.42 -6.33 -14.48
C PRO A 149 -0.46 -5.11 -14.76
N ALA A 150 0.10 -3.93 -14.52
CA ALA A 150 -0.53 -2.67 -14.84
C ALA A 150 -0.54 -2.46 -16.36
N LEU A 151 -1.66 -2.02 -16.91
CA LEU A 151 -1.78 -1.66 -18.33
C LEU A 151 -1.54 -0.17 -18.59
N SER A 152 -1.45 0.60 -17.52
CA SER A 152 -1.07 2.02 -17.51
C SER A 152 -0.30 2.30 -16.22
N LYS A 153 0.22 3.51 -16.05
CA LYS A 153 0.94 3.90 -14.84
C LYS A 153 0.04 3.78 -13.61
N LYS A 154 0.54 3.09 -12.58
CA LYS A 154 -0.16 2.85 -11.31
C LYS A 154 0.62 3.50 -10.17
N LYS A 155 -0.07 4.32 -9.38
CA LYS A 155 0.50 5.05 -8.23
C LYS A 155 -0.22 4.63 -6.97
N ILE A 156 0.53 4.17 -5.98
CA ILE A 156 -0.01 3.73 -4.69
C ILE A 156 0.82 4.24 -3.52
N MET A 157 0.18 4.33 -2.37
CA MET A 157 0.84 4.40 -1.08
C MET A 157 0.52 3.11 -0.32
N VAL A 158 1.55 2.47 0.19
CA VAL A 158 1.44 1.22 0.96
C VAL A 158 2.08 1.39 2.32
N GLY A 159 1.62 0.67 3.29
CA GLY A 159 2.21 0.72 4.62
C GLY A 159 1.78 -0.43 5.52
N GLY A 160 2.48 -0.54 6.63
CA GLY A 160 2.25 -1.53 7.67
C GLY A 160 2.08 -0.88 9.04
N LEU A 161 1.19 -1.46 9.83
CA LEU A 161 0.83 -1.04 11.17
C LEU A 161 0.88 -2.24 12.12
N LYS A 162 1.21 -1.98 13.36
CA LYS A 162 1.28 -2.98 14.44
C LYS A 162 0.74 -2.39 15.73
N ARG A 163 0.20 -3.22 16.60
CA ARG A 163 -0.14 -2.76 17.97
C ARG A 163 1.13 -2.28 18.67
N PRO A 164 1.06 -1.19 19.45
CA PRO A 164 2.20 -0.72 20.23
C PRO A 164 2.68 -1.85 21.17
N GLU A 165 3.98 -1.98 21.31
CA GLU A 165 4.55 -2.84 22.34
C GLU A 165 4.28 -2.20 23.71
N LEU A 166 3.75 -3.00 24.62
CA LEU A 166 3.48 -2.58 25.99
C LEU A 166 4.79 -2.46 26.78
#